data_a460aefb47ac7780aca5b1b991455257
#
_entry.id   a460aefb47ac7780aca5b1b991455257
#
_cell.length_a   1.000
_cell.length_b   1.000
_cell.length_c   1.000
_cell.angle_alpha   90.00
_cell.angle_beta   90.00
_cell.angle_gamma   90.00
#
_symmetry.space_group_name_H-M   'P 1'
#
loop_
_entity.id
_entity.type
_entity.pdbx_description
1 polymer ?
#
loop_
_entity_poly.entity_id
_entity_poly.type
_entity_poly.pdbx_seq_one_letter_code
_entity_poly.pdbx_strand_id
1 'polypeptide(L)'
;FRRGSYDFYKTDWKYLNDFSTRGNIGDIDGVLIPAGTSTVYDQVMGQNIRRPFLHVRYRASEADDRRMKSWVVGSVGGAYTSGLDAMQIHFLSERCLCVQGANNFVLFKSTV
;
A
#
# COMPACT_ATOMS: atom_id res chain seq x y z
N PHE A 1 -18.44 -15.91 -4.56
CA PHE A 1 -19.33 -16.35 -3.47
C PHE A 1 -20.28 -15.20 -3.09
N ARG A 2 -21.56 -15.50 -3.11
CA ARG A 2 -22.58 -14.50 -2.82
C ARG A 2 -23.52 -15.00 -1.72
N ARG A 3 -23.79 -14.14 -0.75
CA ARG A 3 -24.77 -14.44 0.28
C ARG A 3 -25.64 -13.22 0.55
N GLY A 4 -26.95 -13.38 0.35
CA GLY A 4 -27.89 -12.27 0.39
C GLY A 4 -27.58 -11.25 -0.69
N SER A 5 -27.46 -10.00 -0.31
CA SER A 5 -27.11 -8.90 -1.21
C SER A 5 -25.59 -8.63 -1.30
N TYR A 6 -24.77 -9.48 -0.68
CA TYR A 6 -23.32 -9.27 -0.63
C TYR A 6 -22.59 -10.28 -1.49
N ASP A 7 -21.62 -9.80 -2.27
CA ASP A 7 -20.68 -10.59 -3.02
C ASP A 7 -19.34 -10.62 -2.31
N PHE A 8 -18.78 -11.83 -2.14
CA PHE A 8 -17.50 -12.02 -1.48
C PHE A 8 -16.47 -12.56 -2.48
N TYR A 9 -15.33 -11.89 -2.54
CA TYR A 9 -14.20 -12.30 -3.35
C TYR A 9 -13.09 -12.80 -2.43
N LYS A 10 -12.71 -14.05 -2.57
CA LYS A 10 -11.65 -14.65 -1.76
C LYS A 10 -10.33 -14.61 -2.51
N THR A 11 -9.31 -14.12 -1.82
CA THR A 11 -7.92 -14.22 -2.27
C THR A 11 -7.09 -14.80 -1.15
N ASP A 12 -6.08 -15.58 -1.51
CA ASP A 12 -5.15 -16.13 -0.54
C ASP A 12 -3.92 -15.23 -0.46
N TRP A 13 -3.59 -14.81 0.75
CA TRP A 13 -2.44 -13.95 0.99
C TRP A 13 -1.46 -14.63 1.93
N LYS A 14 -0.35 -15.08 1.37
CA LYS A 14 0.66 -15.88 2.09
C LYS A 14 1.29 -15.15 3.27
N TYR A 15 1.33 -13.81 3.24
CA TYR A 15 1.97 -13.02 4.29
C TYR A 15 1.20 -13.01 5.62
N LEU A 16 -0.06 -13.40 5.63
CA LEU A 16 -0.82 -13.54 6.87
C LEU A 16 -0.30 -14.67 7.76
N ASN A 17 0.36 -15.66 7.17
CA ASN A 17 0.92 -16.81 7.89
C ASN A 17 2.41 -16.67 8.20
N ASP A 18 3.04 -15.57 7.80
CA ASP A 18 4.46 -15.35 8.00
C ASP A 18 4.71 -14.55 9.28
N PHE A 19 5.48 -15.15 10.20
CA PHE A 19 5.84 -14.51 11.47
C PHE A 19 6.59 -13.20 11.30
N SER A 20 7.40 -13.07 10.26
CA SER A 20 8.22 -11.88 10.04
C SER A 20 7.39 -10.67 9.56
N THR A 21 6.28 -10.91 8.87
CA THR A 21 5.45 -9.86 8.30
C THR A 21 4.22 -9.52 9.13
N ARG A 22 3.79 -10.46 9.96
CA ARG A 22 2.57 -10.36 10.76
C ARG A 22 2.74 -9.50 12.03
N GLY A 23 3.98 -9.30 12.49
CA GLY A 23 4.28 -8.53 13.68
C GLY A 23 3.72 -9.17 14.95
N ASN A 24 3.31 -8.35 15.92
CA ASN A 24 2.82 -8.79 17.23
C ASN A 24 1.29 -8.99 17.27
N ILE A 25 0.63 -9.02 16.13
CA ILE A 25 -0.83 -9.10 16.08
C ILE A 25 -1.35 -10.50 16.41
N GLY A 26 -0.47 -11.49 16.37
CA GLY A 26 -0.82 -12.89 16.61
C GLY A 26 -1.32 -13.60 15.36
N ASP A 27 -1.98 -14.73 15.54
CA ASP A 27 -2.46 -15.54 14.43
C ASP A 27 -3.69 -14.90 13.81
N ILE A 28 -3.57 -14.47 12.56
CA ILE A 28 -4.67 -13.93 11.77
C ILE A 28 -4.98 -14.90 10.65
N ASP A 29 -6.19 -15.43 10.64
CA ASP A 29 -6.64 -16.34 9.59
C ASP A 29 -7.10 -15.61 8.33
N GLY A 30 -7.64 -14.42 8.50
CA GLY A 30 -8.10 -13.63 7.38
C GLY A 30 -8.58 -12.26 7.79
N VAL A 31 -8.77 -11.43 6.79
CA VAL A 31 -9.31 -10.08 6.94
C VAL A 31 -10.42 -9.88 5.92
N LEU A 32 -11.56 -9.40 6.37
CA LEU A 32 -12.63 -8.98 5.49
C LEU A 32 -12.53 -7.46 5.30
N ILE A 33 -12.33 -7.05 4.05
CA ILE A 33 -12.16 -5.64 3.69
C ILE A 33 -13.37 -5.19 2.89
N PRO A 34 -14.05 -4.10 3.29
CA PRO A 34 -15.14 -3.56 2.48
C PRO A 34 -14.63 -3.06 1.13
N ALA A 35 -15.32 -3.44 0.05
CA ALA A 35 -14.93 -3.07 -1.30
C ALA A 35 -15.43 -1.70 -1.75
N GLY A 36 -16.32 -1.08 -0.98
CA GLY A 36 -16.88 0.22 -1.32
C GLY A 36 -15.95 1.39 -1.07
N THR A 37 -16.53 2.58 -1.01
CA THR A 37 -15.82 3.81 -0.69
C THR A 37 -16.34 4.40 0.61
N SER A 38 -15.44 5.03 1.34
CA SER A 38 -15.73 5.80 2.53
C SER A 38 -15.64 7.29 2.23
N THR A 39 -16.53 8.08 2.80
CA THR A 39 -16.52 9.53 2.68
C THR A 39 -15.96 10.15 3.96
N VAL A 40 -14.92 10.93 3.82
CA VAL A 40 -14.28 11.63 4.94
C VAL A 40 -14.23 13.12 4.62
N TYR A 41 -14.59 13.94 5.60
CA TYR A 41 -14.47 15.39 5.47
C TYR A 41 -12.99 15.79 5.63
N ASP A 42 -12.46 16.45 4.62
CA ASP A 42 -11.10 16.98 4.65
C ASP A 42 -11.13 18.44 5.09
N GLN A 43 -10.58 18.71 6.27
CA GLN A 43 -10.55 20.04 6.84
C GLN A 43 -9.66 21.01 6.05
N VAL A 44 -8.62 20.50 5.41
CA VAL A 44 -7.69 21.31 4.64
C VAL A 44 -8.33 21.79 3.33
N MET A 45 -9.02 20.90 2.64
CA MET A 45 -9.69 21.22 1.38
C MET A 45 -11.12 21.72 1.57
N GLY A 46 -11.68 21.56 2.76
CA GLY A 46 -13.03 22.01 3.08
C GLY A 46 -14.13 21.25 2.36
N GLN A 47 -13.89 20.01 1.97
CA GLN A 47 -14.84 19.21 1.21
C GLN A 47 -14.82 17.74 1.61
N ASN A 48 -15.90 17.04 1.28
CA ASN A 48 -15.97 15.59 1.46
C ASN A 48 -15.19 14.89 0.35
N ILE A 49 -14.31 14.01 0.75
CA ILE A 49 -13.49 13.20 -0.17
C ILE A 49 -13.93 11.75 -0.06
N ARG A 50 -14.25 11.15 -1.20
CA ARG A 50 -14.56 9.72 -1.29
C ARG A 50 -13.31 8.96 -1.69
N ARG A 51 -12.95 7.99 -0.87
CA ARG A 51 -11.81 7.09 -1.14
C ARG A 51 -12.17 5.66 -0.76
N PRO A 52 -11.53 4.66 -1.36
CA PRO A 52 -11.68 3.28 -0.91
C PRO A 52 -11.29 3.13 0.57
N PHE A 53 -11.86 2.14 1.23
CA PHE A 53 -11.54 1.86 2.64
C PHE A 53 -10.06 1.53 2.84
N LEU A 54 -9.47 0.83 1.89
CA LEU A 54 -8.03 0.55 1.88
C LEU A 54 -7.45 1.11 0.58
N HIS A 55 -6.52 2.02 0.68
CA HIS A 55 -5.89 2.64 -0.48
C HIS A 55 -4.43 2.99 -0.20
N VAL A 56 -3.70 3.23 -1.26
CA VAL A 56 -2.30 3.65 -1.19
C VAL A 56 -2.20 5.08 -1.68
N ARG A 57 -1.51 5.91 -0.92
CA ARG A 57 -1.18 7.28 -1.30
C ARG A 57 0.28 7.35 -1.69
N TYR A 58 0.55 8.06 -2.77
CA TYR A 58 1.89 8.26 -3.30
C TYR A 58 2.28 9.72 -3.17
N ARG A 59 3.57 9.95 -3.00
CA ARG A 59 4.10 11.29 -3.16
C ARG A 59 4.37 11.54 -4.63
N ALA A 60 3.51 12.31 -5.26
CA ALA A 60 3.60 12.66 -6.67
C ALA A 60 3.70 14.17 -6.84
N SER A 61 4.54 14.60 -7.77
CA SER A 61 4.70 16.01 -8.14
C SER A 61 5.07 16.05 -9.62
N GLU A 62 4.77 17.15 -10.28
CA GLU A 62 5.16 17.34 -11.68
C GLU A 62 6.67 17.44 -11.85
N ALA A 63 7.34 18.03 -10.87
CA ALA A 63 8.80 18.23 -10.93
C ALA A 63 9.57 16.97 -10.53
N ASP A 64 9.09 16.20 -9.56
CA ASP A 64 9.75 15.00 -9.07
C ASP A 64 8.70 13.98 -8.63
N ASP A 65 8.31 13.11 -9.56
CA ASP A 65 7.32 12.07 -9.27
C ASP A 65 7.97 10.92 -8.52
N ARG A 66 7.55 10.73 -7.26
CA ARG A 66 8.10 9.72 -6.38
C ARG A 66 7.20 8.49 -6.24
N ARG A 67 6.23 8.32 -7.12
CA ARG A 67 5.43 7.08 -7.18
C ARG A 67 6.28 5.89 -7.55
N MET A 68 7.10 6.07 -8.57
CA MET A 68 8.13 5.12 -8.98
C MET A 68 9.20 5.89 -9.72
N LYS A 69 10.35 6.06 -9.08
CA LYS A 69 11.49 6.76 -9.66
C LYS A 69 12.63 5.77 -9.82
N SER A 70 13.27 5.80 -10.97
CA SER A 70 14.46 4.99 -11.21
C SER A 70 15.52 5.83 -11.89
N TRP A 71 16.77 5.59 -11.55
CA TRP A 71 17.91 6.23 -12.20
C TRP A 71 19.09 5.29 -12.24
N VAL A 72 20.01 5.57 -13.16
CA VAL A 72 21.20 4.77 -13.37
C VAL A 72 22.42 5.64 -13.11
N VAL A 73 23.36 5.11 -12.34
CA VAL A 73 24.68 5.70 -12.11
C VAL A 73 25.70 4.80 -12.80
N GLY A 74 26.37 5.32 -13.81
CA GLY A 74 27.33 4.53 -14.59
C GLY A 74 28.77 4.76 -14.20
N SER A 75 29.65 3.85 -14.64
CA SER A 75 31.07 3.91 -14.36
C SER A 75 31.87 4.74 -15.37
N VAL A 76 31.36 4.92 -16.57
CA VAL A 76 32.16 5.53 -17.68
C VAL A 76 31.36 6.61 -18.39
N GLY A 77 31.89 7.83 -18.38
CA GLY A 77 31.50 8.93 -19.24
C GLY A 77 30.00 9.28 -19.25
N GLY A 78 29.63 10.40 -18.70
CA GLY A 78 28.26 10.90 -18.70
C GLY A 78 27.98 11.76 -17.50
N ALA A 79 26.78 12.35 -17.44
CA ALA A 79 26.37 13.28 -16.38
C ALA A 79 26.27 12.63 -14.99
N TYR A 80 26.14 11.31 -14.94
CA TYR A 80 25.93 10.56 -13.70
C TYR A 80 27.00 9.48 -13.52
N THR A 81 28.26 9.89 -13.57
CA THR A 81 29.39 8.98 -13.39
C THR A 81 29.64 8.73 -11.90
N SER A 82 30.03 7.51 -11.60
CA SER A 82 30.49 7.08 -10.28
C SER A 82 32.00 6.84 -10.33
N GLY A 83 32.69 7.05 -9.21
CA GLY A 83 34.11 6.69 -9.07
C GLY A 83 34.35 5.19 -9.00
N LEU A 84 33.31 4.39 -8.92
CA LEU A 84 33.38 2.92 -8.94
C LEU A 84 33.28 2.43 -10.39
N ASP A 85 34.06 1.42 -10.71
CA ASP A 85 33.96 0.71 -12.00
C ASP A 85 32.77 -0.26 -11.96
N ALA A 86 31.58 0.30 -11.82
CA ALA A 86 30.34 -0.45 -11.70
C ALA A 86 29.15 0.42 -12.13
N MET A 87 28.13 -0.22 -12.67
CA MET A 87 26.85 0.41 -12.97
C MET A 87 25.87 0.10 -11.84
N GLN A 88 25.16 1.12 -11.36
CA GLN A 88 24.15 0.98 -10.32
C GLN A 88 22.80 1.45 -10.84
N ILE A 89 21.78 0.67 -10.58
CA ILE A 89 20.39 1.01 -10.89
C ILE A 89 19.67 1.21 -9.56
N HIS A 90 19.10 2.39 -9.39
CA HIS A 90 18.39 2.75 -8.16
C HIS A 90 16.92 2.87 -8.43
N PHE A 91 16.12 2.40 -7.46
CA PHE A 91 14.67 2.52 -7.49
C PHE A 91 14.21 3.19 -6.21
N LEU A 92 13.26 4.10 -6.33
CA LEU A 92 12.68 4.80 -5.19
C LEU A 92 11.18 4.90 -5.37
N SER A 93 10.45 4.62 -4.30
CA SER A 93 9.01 4.83 -4.26
C SER A 93 8.62 5.31 -2.87
N GLU A 94 7.95 6.44 -2.81
CA GLU A 94 7.39 6.96 -1.56
C GLU A 94 5.89 6.74 -1.57
N ARG A 95 5.42 5.86 -0.69
CA ARG A 95 4.01 5.49 -0.59
C ARG A 95 3.62 5.24 0.85
N CYS A 96 2.35 5.41 1.11
CA CYS A 96 1.75 5.19 2.41
C CYS A 96 0.47 4.39 2.24
N LEU A 97 0.28 3.38 3.05
CA LEU A 97 -0.97 2.63 3.12
C LEU A 97 -1.94 3.37 4.03
N CYS A 98 -3.12 3.66 3.51
CA CYS A 98 -4.16 4.40 4.23
C CYS A 98 -5.39 3.54 4.41
N VAL A 99 -5.94 3.58 5.63
CA VAL A 99 -7.17 2.88 5.98
C VAL A 99 -8.17 3.92 6.46
N GLN A 100 -9.38 3.87 5.90
CA GLN A 100 -10.51 4.68 6.34
C GLN A 100 -11.64 3.77 6.80
N GLY A 101 -12.33 4.17 7.86
CA GLY A 101 -13.42 3.38 8.40
C GLY A 101 -12.94 2.01 8.90
N ALA A 102 -11.87 1.97 9.67
CA ALA A 102 -11.27 0.74 10.16
C ALA A 102 -12.23 -0.13 10.98
N ASN A 103 -13.24 0.46 11.56
CA ASN A 103 -14.29 -0.24 12.30
C ASN A 103 -15.19 -1.12 11.42
N ASN A 104 -15.15 -0.94 10.10
CA ASN A 104 -15.88 -1.77 9.15
C ASN A 104 -15.10 -3.00 8.69
N PHE A 105 -13.85 -3.12 9.07
CA PHE A 105 -13.02 -4.28 8.78
C PHE A 105 -13.27 -5.36 9.82
N VAL A 106 -13.22 -6.61 9.37
CA VAL A 106 -13.37 -7.76 10.26
C VAL A 106 -12.13 -8.61 10.20
N LEU A 107 -11.54 -8.87 11.37
CA LEU A 107 -10.39 -9.74 11.51
C LEU A 107 -10.86 -11.11 11.97
N PHE A 108 -10.41 -12.15 11.28
CA PHE A 108 -10.62 -13.54 11.68
C PHE A 108 -9.34 -14.04 12.35
N LYS A 109 -9.48 -14.46 13.57
CA LYS A 109 -8.39 -15.03 14.36
C LYS A 109 -8.75 -16.43 14.83
N SER A 110 -7.79 -17.34 14.74
CA SER A 110 -7.87 -18.58 15.50
C SER A 110 -7.59 -18.26 16.96
N THR A 111 -8.62 -18.13 17.75
CA THR A 111 -8.44 -17.99 19.18
C THR A 111 -8.50 -19.35 19.84
N VAL A 112 -7.55 -19.58 20.60
CA VAL A 112 -7.58 -20.65 21.57
C VAL A 112 -8.04 -20.08 22.91
#